data_479110687c2ede3c1918b605638592c7
#
_entry.id   479110687c2ede3c1918b605638592c7
#
_cell.length_a   1.000
_cell.length_b   1.000
_cell.length_c   1.000
_cell.angle_alpha   90.00
_cell.angle_beta   90.00
_cell.angle_gamma   90.00
#
_symmetry.space_group_name_H-M   'P 1'
#
loop_
_entity.id
_entity.type
_entity.pdbx_description
1 polymer ?
#
loop_
_entity_poly.entity_id
_entity_poly.type
_entity_poly.pdbx_seq_one_letter_code
_entity_poly.pdbx_strand_id
1 'polypeptide(L)'
;MEWLYNLFLEHSALQAVVVLSLISAIGLGLGRVHFWGVSLGVTFVFFAGILAGHFGLSVDPQMLNYAESFGLVIFVYSLGLQVGPGFFSSFRKGGVTLNMLALAVVLLGTLLTVVASYATGVSLPDMVGILCGA
;
A
#
# COMPACT_ATOMS: atom_id res chain seq x y z
N MET A 1 -20.07 -17.76 -23.66
CA MET A 1 -20.19 -17.22 -22.29
C MET A 1 -19.44 -18.06 -21.26
N GLU A 2 -19.22 -19.36 -21.47
CA GLU A 2 -18.52 -20.26 -20.55
C GLU A 2 -17.05 -19.89 -20.32
N TRP A 3 -16.37 -19.36 -21.33
CA TRP A 3 -14.98 -18.94 -21.18
C TRP A 3 -14.80 -17.73 -20.26
N LEU A 4 -15.78 -16.84 -20.16
CA LEU A 4 -15.79 -15.75 -19.19
C LEU A 4 -15.99 -16.29 -17.77
N TYR A 5 -16.84 -17.28 -17.60
CA TYR A 5 -17.06 -17.95 -16.32
C TYR A 5 -15.77 -18.65 -15.84
N ASN A 6 -15.09 -19.34 -16.73
CA ASN A 6 -13.82 -20.03 -16.42
C ASN A 6 -12.72 -19.02 -16.09
N LEU A 7 -12.72 -17.86 -16.73
CA LEU A 7 -11.73 -16.80 -16.52
C LEU A 7 -11.82 -16.18 -15.12
N PHE A 8 -13.01 -16.17 -14.52
CA PHE A 8 -13.26 -15.63 -13.18
C PHE A 8 -13.25 -16.68 -12.07
N LEU A 9 -13.46 -17.95 -12.39
CA LEU A 9 -13.61 -19.04 -11.43
C LEU A 9 -12.44 -20.04 -11.42
N GLU A 10 -11.70 -20.18 -12.52
CA GLU A 10 -10.49 -20.99 -12.51
C GLU A 10 -9.33 -20.24 -11.84
N HIS A 11 -8.74 -20.84 -10.82
CA HIS A 11 -7.58 -20.33 -10.08
C HIS A 11 -6.33 -20.35 -10.99
N SER A 12 -6.26 -19.41 -11.93
CA SER A 12 -5.19 -19.28 -12.89
C SER A 12 -4.47 -17.93 -12.74
N ALA A 13 -3.22 -17.88 -13.21
CA ALA A 13 -2.46 -16.64 -13.26
C ALA A 13 -3.19 -15.53 -14.04
N LEU A 14 -3.91 -15.93 -15.09
CA LEU A 14 -4.70 -15.02 -15.90
C LEU A 14 -5.86 -14.39 -15.12
N GLN A 15 -6.56 -15.18 -14.31
CA GLN A 15 -7.60 -14.71 -13.40
C GLN A 15 -7.04 -13.68 -12.42
N ALA A 16 -5.89 -13.96 -11.80
CA ALA A 16 -5.26 -13.04 -10.86
C ALA A 16 -4.98 -11.68 -11.51
N VAL A 17 -4.39 -11.67 -12.71
CA VAL A 17 -4.08 -10.44 -13.45
C VAL A 17 -5.35 -9.66 -13.78
N VAL A 18 -6.39 -10.34 -14.29
CA VAL A 18 -7.67 -9.70 -14.67
C VAL A 18 -8.37 -9.13 -13.45
N VAL A 19 -8.51 -9.89 -12.37
CA VAL A 19 -9.17 -9.45 -11.12
C VAL A 19 -8.44 -8.27 -10.49
N LEU A 20 -7.11 -8.36 -10.34
CA LEU A 20 -6.31 -7.27 -9.76
C LEU A 20 -6.35 -6.02 -10.63
N SER A 21 -6.29 -6.17 -11.96
CA SER A 21 -6.37 -5.02 -12.89
C SER A 21 -7.75 -4.35 -12.81
N LEU A 22 -8.81 -5.14 -12.71
CA LEU A 22 -10.19 -4.64 -12.65
C LEU A 22 -10.45 -3.93 -11.32
N ILE A 23 -10.01 -4.50 -10.20
CA ILE A 23 -10.08 -3.86 -8.87
C ILE A 23 -9.30 -2.54 -8.87
N SER A 24 -8.10 -2.54 -9.42
CA SER A 24 -7.26 -1.34 -9.52
C SER A 24 -7.90 -0.27 -10.40
N ALA A 25 -8.46 -0.65 -11.55
CA ALA A 25 -9.13 0.28 -12.46
C ALA A 25 -10.38 0.91 -11.82
N ILE A 26 -11.22 0.11 -11.16
CA ILE A 26 -12.41 0.59 -10.46
C ILE A 26 -12.00 1.47 -9.27
N GLY A 27 -11.05 1.02 -8.47
CA GLY A 27 -10.56 1.76 -7.30
C GLY A 27 -9.96 3.11 -7.68
N LEU A 28 -9.11 3.17 -8.71
CA LEU A 28 -8.53 4.42 -9.22
C LEU A 28 -9.59 5.32 -9.88
N GLY A 29 -10.57 4.74 -10.59
CA GLY A 29 -11.70 5.48 -11.17
C GLY A 29 -12.52 6.16 -10.09
N LEU A 30 -12.90 5.43 -9.06
CA LEU A 30 -13.63 5.96 -7.90
C LEU A 30 -12.77 6.93 -7.07
N GLY A 31 -11.47 6.68 -6.98
CA GLY A 31 -10.53 7.55 -6.27
C GLY A 31 -10.36 8.94 -6.86
N ARG A 32 -10.76 9.14 -8.13
CA ARG A 32 -10.83 10.46 -8.78
C ARG A 32 -12.04 11.28 -8.37
N VAL A 33 -13.05 10.66 -7.79
CA VAL A 33 -14.24 11.35 -7.29
C VAL A 33 -13.87 12.07 -6.01
N HIS A 34 -13.90 13.41 -6.05
CA HIS A 34 -13.69 14.25 -4.89
C HIS A 34 -14.95 14.27 -4.03
N PHE A 35 -14.91 13.59 -2.92
CA PHE A 35 -15.98 13.67 -1.91
C PHE A 35 -15.57 14.70 -0.87
N TRP A 36 -16.32 15.79 -0.77
CA TRP A 36 -16.08 16.88 0.22
C TRP A 36 -14.66 17.48 0.21
N GLY A 37 -14.03 17.59 -0.97
CA GLY A 37 -12.71 18.22 -1.10
C GLY A 37 -11.52 17.34 -0.71
N VAL A 38 -11.75 16.08 -0.32
CA VAL A 38 -10.71 15.09 -0.06
C VAL A 38 -10.68 14.08 -1.20
N SER A 39 -9.55 13.95 -1.89
CA SER A 39 -9.34 12.87 -2.84
C SER A 39 -8.75 11.68 -2.09
N LEU A 40 -9.51 10.61 -1.99
CA LEU A 40 -9.06 9.36 -1.36
C LEU A 40 -8.10 8.56 -2.26
N GLY A 41 -7.95 8.97 -3.53
CA GLY A 41 -6.92 8.47 -4.44
C GLY A 41 -6.79 6.94 -4.45
N VAL A 42 -5.57 6.48 -4.21
CA VAL A 42 -5.22 5.05 -4.19
C VAL A 42 -5.92 4.28 -3.07
N THR A 43 -6.38 4.94 -2.01
CA THR A 43 -7.08 4.29 -0.89
C THR A 43 -8.38 3.62 -1.33
N PHE A 44 -9.04 4.12 -2.38
CA PHE A 44 -10.21 3.46 -2.94
C PHE A 44 -9.92 2.10 -3.55
N VAL A 45 -8.70 1.86 -4.03
CA VAL A 45 -8.28 0.53 -4.53
C VAL A 45 -8.31 -0.49 -3.39
N PHE A 46 -7.87 -0.09 -2.20
CA PHE A 46 -7.93 -0.92 -1.00
C PHE A 46 -9.38 -1.30 -0.63
N PHE A 47 -10.28 -0.33 -0.60
CA PHE A 47 -11.70 -0.59 -0.34
C PHE A 47 -12.35 -1.44 -1.43
N ALA A 48 -12.01 -1.21 -2.70
CA ALA A 48 -12.49 -2.04 -3.81
C ALA A 48 -12.01 -3.48 -3.68
N GLY A 49 -10.76 -3.70 -3.22
CA GLY A 49 -10.23 -5.03 -2.93
C GLY A 49 -10.98 -5.75 -1.81
N ILE A 50 -11.30 -5.06 -0.71
CA ILE A 50 -12.09 -5.63 0.39
C ILE A 50 -13.49 -6.02 -0.09
N LEU A 51 -14.15 -5.16 -0.86
CA LEU A 51 -15.47 -5.46 -1.44
C LEU A 51 -15.41 -6.65 -2.38
N ALA A 52 -14.42 -6.72 -3.26
CA ALA A 52 -14.24 -7.84 -4.17
C ALA A 52 -14.06 -9.17 -3.42
N GLY A 53 -13.25 -9.17 -2.35
CA GLY A 53 -13.09 -10.32 -1.46
C GLY A 53 -14.39 -10.72 -0.76
N HIS A 54 -15.19 -9.75 -0.35
CA HIS A 54 -16.50 -9.99 0.28
C HIS A 54 -17.50 -10.64 -0.70
N PHE A 55 -17.44 -10.27 -1.99
CA PHE A 55 -18.27 -10.89 -3.04
C PHE A 55 -17.77 -12.28 -3.49
N GLY A 56 -16.74 -12.82 -2.83
CA GLY A 56 -16.21 -14.17 -3.10
C GLY A 56 -15.27 -14.24 -4.29
N LEU A 57 -14.76 -13.12 -4.80
CA LEU A 57 -13.68 -13.09 -5.78
C LEU A 57 -12.38 -13.50 -5.08
N SER A 58 -12.12 -14.80 -5.02
CA SER A 58 -10.87 -15.34 -4.47
C SER A 58 -9.84 -15.53 -5.58
N VAL A 59 -8.65 -15.03 -5.35
CA VAL A 59 -7.47 -15.25 -6.20
C VAL A 59 -6.59 -16.30 -5.53
N ASP A 60 -5.93 -17.13 -6.33
CA ASP A 60 -4.96 -18.11 -5.81
C ASP A 60 -3.94 -17.42 -4.89
N PRO A 61 -3.74 -17.93 -3.64
CA PRO A 61 -2.81 -17.35 -2.69
C PRO A 61 -1.38 -17.26 -3.19
N GLN A 62 -0.91 -18.21 -4.02
CA GLN A 62 0.41 -18.16 -4.62
C GLN A 62 0.53 -17.00 -5.61
N MET A 63 -0.46 -16.81 -6.46
CA MET A 63 -0.48 -15.71 -7.42
C MET A 63 -0.59 -14.36 -6.72
N LEU A 64 -1.33 -14.29 -5.60
CA LEU A 64 -1.44 -13.09 -4.79
C LEU A 64 -0.09 -12.69 -4.19
N ASN A 65 0.67 -13.65 -3.63
CA ASN A 65 2.01 -13.42 -3.10
C ASN A 65 3.00 -12.95 -4.18
N TYR A 66 2.92 -13.51 -5.39
CA TYR A 66 3.73 -13.03 -6.52
C TYR A 66 3.36 -11.60 -6.92
N ALA A 67 2.08 -11.29 -7.01
CA ALA A 67 1.60 -9.96 -7.36
C ALA A 67 2.00 -8.92 -6.29
N GLU A 68 1.90 -9.28 -5.01
CA GLU A 68 2.34 -8.45 -3.88
C GLU A 68 3.84 -8.15 -3.96
N SER A 69 4.67 -9.19 -4.09
CA SER A 69 6.13 -9.04 -4.18
C SER A 69 6.53 -8.21 -5.40
N PHE A 70 5.92 -8.46 -6.55
CA PHE A 70 6.19 -7.71 -7.77
C PHE A 70 5.74 -6.26 -7.66
N GLY A 71 4.55 -6.03 -7.09
CA GLY A 71 4.03 -4.69 -6.83
C GLY A 71 4.92 -3.90 -5.89
N LEU A 72 5.43 -4.54 -4.83
CA LEU A 72 6.37 -3.93 -3.89
C LEU A 72 7.66 -3.51 -4.60
N VAL A 73 8.23 -4.36 -5.44
CA VAL A 73 9.45 -4.04 -6.21
C VAL A 73 9.22 -2.83 -7.12
N ILE A 74 8.11 -2.81 -7.87
CA ILE A 74 7.76 -1.67 -8.74
C ILE A 74 7.54 -0.40 -7.92
N PHE A 75 6.89 -0.51 -6.77
CA PHE A 75 6.64 0.62 -5.87
C PHE A 75 7.95 1.23 -5.38
N VAL A 76 8.87 0.42 -4.84
CA VAL A 76 10.18 0.88 -4.36
C VAL A 76 11.00 1.47 -5.50
N TYR A 77 10.97 0.85 -6.68
CA TYR A 77 11.65 1.37 -7.87
C TYR A 77 11.11 2.75 -8.29
N SER A 78 9.79 2.88 -8.33
CA SER A 78 9.12 4.16 -8.67
C SER A 78 9.44 5.25 -7.66
N LEU A 79 9.47 4.94 -6.36
CA LEU A 79 9.91 5.85 -5.32
C LEU A 79 11.37 6.27 -5.53
N GLY A 80 12.25 5.33 -5.84
CA GLY A 80 13.65 5.61 -6.13
C GLY A 80 13.84 6.58 -7.31
N LEU A 81 13.07 6.39 -8.38
CA LEU A 81 13.07 7.29 -9.53
C LEU A 81 12.55 8.70 -9.20
N GLN A 82 11.52 8.77 -8.34
CA GLN A 82 10.92 10.05 -7.93
C GLN A 82 11.85 10.87 -7.00
N VAL A 83 12.46 10.19 -6.05
CA VAL A 83 13.27 10.81 -4.99
C VAL A 83 14.71 11.03 -5.45
N GLY A 84 15.25 10.10 -6.26
CA GLY A 84 16.67 10.07 -6.66
C GLY A 84 17.21 11.37 -7.23
N PRO A 85 16.60 11.98 -8.26
CA PRO A 85 17.11 13.21 -8.87
C PRO A 85 17.19 14.41 -7.93
N GLY A 86 16.24 14.49 -6.97
CA GLY A 86 16.16 15.56 -5.99
C GLY A 86 17.00 15.35 -4.73
N PHE A 87 17.39 14.11 -4.45
CA PHE A 87 17.98 13.72 -3.17
C PHE A 87 19.26 14.51 -2.85
N PHE A 88 20.23 14.52 -3.76
CA PHE A 88 21.50 15.22 -3.54
C PHE A 88 21.35 16.75 -3.50
N SER A 89 20.42 17.31 -4.27
CA SER A 89 20.18 18.75 -4.25
C SER A 89 19.49 19.22 -2.96
N SER A 90 18.57 18.43 -2.44
CA SER A 90 17.90 18.68 -1.16
C SER A 90 18.86 18.57 0.02
N PHE A 91 19.83 17.65 -0.05
CA PHE A 91 20.86 17.50 0.98
C PHE A 91 21.77 18.73 1.07
N ARG A 92 22.09 19.37 -0.07
CA ARG A 92 22.96 20.56 -0.11
C ARG A 92 22.30 21.86 0.30
N LYS A 93 20.98 22.01 0.09
CA LYS A 93 20.25 23.28 0.31
C LYS A 93 19.45 23.35 1.63
N GLY A 94 19.95 22.78 2.70
CA GLY A 94 19.26 22.78 4.01
C GLY A 94 18.76 21.40 4.45
N GLY A 95 19.16 20.37 3.73
CA GLY A 95 18.75 18.99 3.97
C GLY A 95 19.17 18.44 5.34
N VAL A 96 20.20 18.99 5.96
CA VAL A 96 20.65 18.56 7.30
C VAL A 96 19.56 18.82 8.35
N THR A 97 18.97 20.01 8.34
CA THR A 97 17.90 20.36 9.29
C THR A 97 16.65 19.51 9.09
N LEU A 98 16.23 19.30 7.83
CA LEU A 98 15.08 18.45 7.51
C LEU A 98 15.34 16.97 7.84
N ASN A 99 16.54 16.49 7.60
CA ASN A 99 16.93 15.12 7.95
C ASN A 99 16.99 14.91 9.46
N MET A 100 17.53 15.88 10.22
CA MET A 100 17.49 15.84 11.67
C MET A 100 16.07 15.83 12.22
N LEU A 101 15.19 16.63 11.60
CA LEU A 101 13.77 16.65 11.98
C LEU A 101 13.10 15.29 11.66
N ALA A 102 13.34 14.75 10.48
CA ALA A 102 12.82 13.44 10.09
C ALA A 102 13.33 12.33 11.03
N LEU A 103 14.63 12.33 11.36
CA LEU A 103 15.20 11.40 12.31
C LEU A 103 14.56 11.55 13.70
N ALA A 104 14.37 12.76 14.17
CA ALA A 104 13.72 13.03 15.45
C ALA A 104 12.28 12.49 15.48
N VAL A 105 11.51 12.69 14.39
CA VAL A 105 10.13 12.18 14.28
C VAL A 105 10.12 10.65 14.30
N VAL A 106 11.01 9.99 13.56
CA VAL A 106 11.11 8.52 13.54
C VAL A 106 11.49 7.97 14.91
N LEU A 107 12.49 8.56 15.58
CA LEU A 107 12.89 8.14 16.91
C LEU A 107 11.79 8.35 17.94
N LEU A 108 11.10 9.48 17.88
CA LEU A 108 9.99 9.80 18.79
C LEU A 108 8.80 8.86 18.55
N GLY A 109 8.47 8.59 17.30
CA GLY A 109 7.44 7.61 16.92
C GLY A 109 7.77 6.21 17.42
N THR A 110 9.02 5.76 17.24
CA THR A 110 9.49 4.46 17.72
C THR A 110 9.41 4.39 19.25
N LEU A 111 9.86 5.43 19.94
CA LEU A 111 9.80 5.50 21.41
C LEU A 111 8.36 5.43 21.92
N LEU A 112 7.46 6.20 21.31
CA LEU A 112 6.03 6.17 21.65
C LEU A 112 5.41 4.79 21.40
N THR A 113 5.78 4.12 20.31
CA THR A 113 5.32 2.78 19.98
C THR A 113 5.75 1.76 21.04
N VAL A 114 7.00 1.81 21.47
CA VAL A 114 7.52 0.94 22.52
C VAL A 114 6.80 1.21 23.86
N VAL A 115 6.67 2.46 24.24
CA VAL A 115 5.96 2.85 25.48
C VAL A 115 4.49 2.41 25.43
N ALA A 116 3.81 2.62 24.29
CA ALA A 116 2.43 2.20 24.10
C ALA A 116 2.27 0.68 24.17
N SER A 117 3.18 -0.09 23.60
CA SER A 117 3.21 -1.56 23.69
C SER A 117 3.28 -2.02 25.16
N TYR A 118 4.15 -1.42 25.95
CA TYR A 118 4.25 -1.74 27.38
C TYR A 118 3.03 -1.32 28.20
N ALA A 119 2.41 -0.19 27.84
CA ALA A 119 1.25 0.34 28.56
C ALA A 119 -0.05 -0.44 28.23
N THR A 120 -0.21 -0.87 26.99
CA THR A 120 -1.45 -1.54 26.51
C THR A 120 -1.35 -3.06 26.52
N GLY A 121 -0.15 -3.63 26.66
CA GLY A 121 0.09 -5.07 26.59
C GLY A 121 -0.08 -5.67 25.18
N VAL A 122 -0.20 -4.83 24.17
CA VAL A 122 -0.25 -5.24 22.75
C VAL A 122 1.13 -5.67 22.29
N SER A 123 1.21 -6.70 21.43
CA SER A 123 2.49 -7.22 20.95
C SER A 123 3.27 -6.17 20.18
N LEU A 124 4.60 -6.15 20.36
CA LEU A 124 5.49 -5.23 19.63
C LEU A 124 5.30 -5.26 18.10
N PRO A 125 5.18 -6.44 17.44
CA PRO A 125 4.94 -6.50 16.00
C PRO A 125 3.67 -5.77 15.56
N ASP A 126 2.58 -5.90 16.32
CA ASP A 126 1.30 -5.23 15.99
C ASP A 126 1.42 -3.71 16.12
N MET A 127 2.11 -3.25 17.19
CA MET A 127 2.36 -1.81 17.37
C MET A 127 3.29 -1.23 16.31
N VAL A 128 4.29 -1.98 15.85
CA VAL A 128 5.15 -1.57 14.73
C VAL A 128 4.33 -1.48 13.43
N GLY A 129 3.39 -2.41 13.21
CA GLY A 129 2.47 -2.34 12.09
C GLY A 129 1.63 -1.05 12.08
N ILE A 130 1.12 -0.65 13.24
CA ILE A 130 0.38 0.62 13.40
C ILE A 130 1.29 1.83 13.10
N LEU A 131 2.52 1.82 13.61
CA LEU A 131 3.49 2.90 13.35
C LEU A 131 3.82 3.03 11.85
N CYS A 132 3.97 1.90 11.15
CA CYS A 132 4.24 1.90 9.71
C CYS A 132 3.04 2.33 8.86
N GLY A 133 1.82 2.20 9.40
CA GLY A 133 0.58 2.61 8.73
C GLY A 133 0.13 4.05 9.06
N ALA A 134 0.74 4.68 10.02
CA ALA A 134 0.46 6.08 10.42
C ALA A 134 1.26 7.06 9.58
#